data_fd19d13c0c1e96c66b45c4f665251e12
#
_entry.id   fd19d13c0c1e96c66b45c4f665251e12
#
_cell.length_a   1.000
_cell.length_b   1.000
_cell.length_c   1.000
_cell.angle_alpha   90.00
_cell.angle_beta   90.00
_cell.angle_gamma   90.00
#
_symmetry.space_group_name_H-M   'P 1'
#
loop_
_entity.id
_entity.type
_entity.pdbx_description
1 polymer ?
#
loop_
_entity_poly.entity_id
_entity_poly.type
_entity_poly.pdbx_seq_one_letter_code
_entity_poly.pdbx_strand_id
1 'polypeptide(L)'
;DSVLRMVNTALMVKSGDESLATLDVASIDLFTGRLESFKAGASVSLLRSKGIVSRMERSSLPVGILRDIAFERSQDTLVDGDILLLASDGVVSAGVGWVEEALRDFDLEQGGVQELAESIAYAARQKQKGQREDDITVIALQVGKTK
;
A
#
# COMPACT_ATOMS: atom_id res chain seq x y z
N ASP A 1 -2.69 -8.11 15.58
CA ASP A 1 -1.34 -8.67 15.88
C ASP A 1 -1.30 -10.19 15.85
N SER A 2 -2.29 -10.91 16.43
CA SER A 2 -2.25 -12.39 16.49
C SER A 2 -2.24 -13.06 15.10
N VAL A 3 -3.03 -12.55 14.16
CA VAL A 3 -3.09 -13.08 12.79
C VAL A 3 -1.76 -12.88 12.08
N LEU A 4 -1.15 -11.69 12.21
CA LEU A 4 0.14 -11.38 11.60
C LEU A 4 1.27 -12.25 12.17
N ARG A 5 1.26 -12.50 13.48
CA ARG A 5 2.20 -13.42 14.13
C ARG A 5 2.00 -14.86 13.65
N MET A 6 0.76 -15.29 13.46
CA MET A 6 0.45 -16.62 12.92
C MET A 6 0.97 -16.75 11.48
N VAL A 7 0.76 -15.77 10.62
CA VAL A 7 1.28 -15.74 9.24
C VAL A 7 2.81 -15.82 9.24
N ASN A 8 3.47 -14.99 10.07
CA ASN A 8 4.91 -15.01 10.20
C ASN A 8 5.43 -16.39 10.64
N THR A 9 4.81 -16.99 11.65
CA THR A 9 5.17 -18.32 12.14
C THR A 9 4.98 -19.39 11.07
N ALA A 10 3.87 -19.35 10.31
CA ALA A 10 3.59 -20.30 9.24
C ALA A 10 4.63 -20.22 8.11
N LEU A 11 5.05 -19.01 7.74
CA LEU A 11 6.10 -18.80 6.74
C LEU A 11 7.44 -19.37 7.22
N MET A 12 7.80 -19.12 8.47
CA MET A 12 9.04 -19.66 9.05
C MET A 12 9.08 -21.17 9.14
N VAL A 13 7.95 -21.82 9.42
CA VAL A 13 7.89 -23.29 9.54
C VAL A 13 7.94 -23.95 8.16
N LYS A 14 7.38 -23.31 7.14
CA LYS A 14 7.31 -23.87 5.77
C LYS A 14 8.65 -23.76 5.04
N SER A 15 9.52 -22.88 5.43
CA SER A 15 10.74 -22.57 4.69
C SER A 15 11.94 -23.38 5.18
N GLY A 16 12.17 -24.53 4.54
CA GLY A 16 13.54 -25.04 4.39
C GLY A 16 14.41 -24.17 3.47
N ASP A 17 13.80 -23.30 2.69
CA ASP A 17 14.39 -22.25 1.87
C ASP A 17 13.69 -20.91 2.17
N GLU A 18 14.46 -19.84 2.21
CA GLU A 18 14.10 -18.46 2.59
C GLU A 18 12.83 -17.93 1.90
N SER A 19 11.66 -18.30 2.40
CA SER A 19 10.38 -17.75 1.93
C SER A 19 10.10 -16.43 2.62
N LEU A 20 10.51 -15.33 2.02
CA LEU A 20 10.25 -13.98 2.48
C LEU A 20 8.98 -13.45 1.82
N ALA A 21 8.17 -12.74 2.59
CA ALA A 21 7.03 -12.02 2.04
C ALA A 21 6.95 -10.61 2.60
N THR A 22 6.56 -9.68 1.75
CA THR A 22 6.16 -8.34 2.17
C THR A 22 4.67 -8.34 2.49
N LEU A 23 4.27 -7.59 3.50
CA LEU A 23 2.88 -7.51 3.93
C LEU A 23 2.49 -6.05 4.17
N ASP A 24 1.45 -5.59 3.49
CA ASP A 24 0.81 -4.31 3.70
C ASP A 24 -0.68 -4.53 3.98
N VAL A 25 -1.12 -4.15 5.18
CA VAL A 25 -2.50 -4.37 5.61
C VAL A 25 -3.09 -3.05 6.07
N ALA A 26 -4.22 -2.69 5.50
CA ALA A 26 -5.04 -1.56 5.93
C ALA A 26 -6.38 -2.08 6.48
N SER A 27 -6.71 -1.71 7.70
CA SER A 27 -7.99 -1.99 8.35
C SER A 27 -8.74 -0.68 8.58
N ILE A 28 -9.94 -0.58 8.01
CA ILE A 28 -10.74 0.64 8.05
C ILE A 28 -12.05 0.36 8.77
N ASP A 29 -12.30 1.11 9.83
CA ASP A 29 -13.62 1.15 10.49
C ASP A 29 -14.54 2.05 9.65
N LEU A 30 -15.54 1.45 9.03
CA LEU A 30 -16.45 2.15 8.11
C LEU A 30 -17.40 3.16 8.80
N PHE A 31 -17.54 3.09 10.11
CA PHE A 31 -18.38 4.02 10.88
C PHE A 31 -17.63 5.26 11.35
N THR A 32 -16.36 5.06 11.71
CA THR A 32 -15.53 6.13 12.29
C THR A 32 -14.49 6.70 11.33
N GLY A 33 -14.23 6.02 10.20
CA GLY A 33 -13.12 6.34 9.30
C GLY A 33 -11.74 6.00 9.86
N ARG A 34 -11.67 5.35 11.03
CA ARG A 34 -10.39 4.99 11.64
C ARG A 34 -9.66 4.00 10.76
N LEU A 35 -8.47 4.39 10.31
CA LEU A 35 -7.52 3.56 9.57
C LEU A 35 -6.45 3.05 10.53
N GLU A 36 -6.24 1.75 10.52
CA GLU A 36 -5.06 1.11 11.12
C GLU A 36 -4.27 0.42 10.00
N SER A 37 -3.00 0.75 9.86
CA SER A 37 -2.13 0.10 8.88
C SER A 37 -0.98 -0.64 9.56
N PHE A 38 -0.62 -1.79 8.98
CA PHE A 38 0.47 -2.64 9.41
C PHE A 38 1.35 -2.94 8.21
N LYS A 39 2.64 -2.72 8.37
CA LYS A 39 3.62 -3.00 7.32
C LYS A 39 4.71 -3.95 7.82
N ALA A 40 5.12 -4.86 6.94
CA ALA A 40 6.29 -5.70 7.14
C ALA A 40 7.03 -5.83 5.80
N GLY A 41 8.13 -5.13 5.65
CA GLY A 41 8.94 -5.07 4.42
C GLY A 41 8.20 -4.51 3.19
N ALA A 42 6.98 -3.99 3.38
CA ALA A 42 6.16 -3.51 2.29
C ALA A 42 6.59 -2.13 1.79
N SER A 43 6.29 -1.88 0.54
CA SER A 43 6.48 -0.60 -0.13
C SER A 43 5.68 0.54 0.52
N VAL A 44 5.91 1.76 0.08
CA VAL A 44 5.20 2.95 0.54
C VAL A 44 3.72 2.89 0.13
N SER A 45 2.83 3.25 1.07
CA SER A 45 1.45 3.58 0.77
C SER A 45 1.26 5.08 0.81
N LEU A 46 0.31 5.61 0.07
CA LEU A 46 0.04 7.03 -0.04
C LEU A 46 -1.38 7.35 0.43
N LEU A 47 -1.52 8.43 1.18
CA LEU A 47 -2.81 8.99 1.56
C LEU A 47 -2.94 10.39 0.96
N ARG A 48 -3.99 10.60 0.14
CA ARG A 48 -4.39 11.92 -0.31
C ARG A 48 -5.57 12.39 0.53
N SER A 49 -5.37 13.45 1.30
CA SER A 49 -6.41 14.10 2.10
C SER A 49 -6.42 15.59 1.82
N LYS A 50 -7.57 16.15 1.47
CA LYS A 50 -7.74 17.59 1.16
C LYS A 50 -6.73 18.11 0.11
N GLY A 51 -6.41 17.28 -0.90
CA GLY A 51 -5.45 17.61 -1.94
C GLY A 51 -3.98 17.46 -1.56
N ILE A 52 -3.68 17.11 -0.32
CA ILE A 52 -2.31 16.87 0.16
C ILE A 52 -2.04 15.37 0.10
N VAL A 53 -0.94 14.99 -0.53
CA VAL A 53 -0.45 13.60 -0.56
C VAL A 53 0.62 13.42 0.52
N SER A 54 0.42 12.45 1.37
CA SER A 54 1.38 12.04 2.41
C SER A 54 1.79 10.59 2.23
N ARG A 55 3.04 10.29 2.61
CA ARG A 55 3.58 8.93 2.59
C ARG A 55 3.31 8.23 3.92
N MET A 56 2.85 7.00 3.81
CA MET A 56 2.73 6.08 4.94
C MET A 56 3.88 5.08 4.87
N GLU A 57 5.10 5.59 5.11
CA GLU A 57 6.33 4.80 5.12
C GLU A 57 6.60 4.26 6.51
N ARG A 58 7.03 2.99 6.58
CA ARG A 58 7.56 2.38 7.80
C ARG A 58 8.73 1.47 7.42
N SER A 59 9.80 1.59 8.18
CA SER A 59 10.98 0.73 8.01
C SER A 59 10.80 -0.52 8.88
N SER A 60 10.38 -1.61 8.26
CA SER A 60 10.23 -2.89 8.93
C SER A 60 10.73 -4.03 8.04
N LEU A 61 11.12 -5.13 8.67
CA LEU A 61 11.59 -6.32 7.95
C LEU A 61 10.40 -7.10 7.34
N PRO A 62 10.59 -7.77 6.19
CA PRO A 62 9.62 -8.71 5.67
C PRO A 62 9.27 -9.82 6.67
N VAL A 63 8.07 -10.40 6.55
CA VAL A 63 7.67 -11.57 7.32
C VAL A 63 8.47 -12.80 6.88
N GLY A 64 8.75 -13.70 7.81
CA GLY A 64 9.53 -14.92 7.57
C GLY A 64 11.03 -14.79 7.90
N ILE A 65 11.54 -13.59 8.21
CA ILE A 65 12.96 -13.36 8.57
C ILE A 65 13.22 -13.68 10.04
N LEU A 66 12.40 -13.13 10.93
CA LEU A 66 12.60 -13.23 12.39
C LEU A 66 11.40 -13.89 13.07
N ARG A 67 11.69 -14.70 14.13
CA ARG A 67 10.62 -15.32 14.94
C ARG A 67 9.74 -14.26 15.62
N ASP A 68 10.38 -13.27 16.22
CA ASP A 68 9.73 -12.16 16.92
C ASP A 68 9.82 -10.90 16.08
N ILE A 69 8.96 -10.81 15.05
CA ILE A 69 8.87 -9.62 14.23
C ILE A 69 8.00 -8.58 14.94
N ALA A 70 8.50 -7.34 14.99
CA ALA A 70 7.69 -6.18 15.36
C ALA A 70 7.00 -5.65 14.09
N PHE A 71 5.67 -5.66 14.08
CA PHE A 71 4.90 -5.03 13.02
C PHE A 71 4.76 -3.55 13.31
N GLU A 72 5.25 -2.73 12.40
CA GLU A 72 5.04 -1.29 12.46
C GLU A 72 3.56 -0.98 12.24
N ARG A 73 2.96 -0.31 13.21
CA ARG A 73 1.55 0.07 13.20
C ARG A 73 1.40 1.58 13.13
N SER A 74 0.56 2.07 12.24
CA SER A 74 0.10 3.45 12.25
C SER A 74 -1.41 3.54 12.36
N GLN A 75 -1.88 4.69 12.84
CA GLN A 75 -3.30 5.02 12.97
C GLN A 75 -3.53 6.39 12.38
N ASP A 76 -4.57 6.50 11.55
CA ASP A 76 -5.05 7.72 10.95
C ASP A 76 -6.57 7.76 11.00
N THR A 77 -7.17 8.89 10.65
CA THR A 77 -8.61 9.01 10.49
C THR A 77 -8.90 9.52 9.08
N LEU A 78 -9.54 8.68 8.30
CA LEU A 78 -9.98 9.02 6.95
C LEU A 78 -11.27 9.84 7.00
N VAL A 79 -11.37 10.82 6.12
CA VAL A 79 -12.58 11.64 5.95
C VAL A 79 -13.11 11.52 4.53
N ASP A 80 -14.33 12.00 4.31
CA ASP A 80 -14.98 12.00 3.00
C ASP A 80 -14.09 12.66 1.93
N GLY A 81 -13.89 11.98 0.82
CA GLY A 81 -13.03 12.40 -0.30
C GLY A 81 -11.56 11.96 -0.18
N ASP A 82 -11.14 11.39 0.93
CA ASP A 82 -9.78 10.87 1.06
C ASP A 82 -9.56 9.66 0.14
N ILE A 83 -8.32 9.53 -0.37
CA ILE A 83 -7.89 8.38 -1.18
C ILE A 83 -6.70 7.72 -0.51
N LEU A 84 -6.85 6.44 -0.21
CA LEU A 84 -5.75 5.56 0.20
C LEU A 84 -5.26 4.77 -1.02
N LEU A 85 -3.94 4.82 -1.29
CA LEU A 85 -3.28 4.06 -2.34
C LEU A 85 -2.26 3.11 -1.73
N LEU A 86 -2.44 1.82 -1.99
CA LEU A 86 -1.48 0.76 -1.66
C LEU A 86 -0.84 0.29 -2.96
N ALA A 87 0.47 0.13 -2.98
CA ALA A 87 1.20 -0.25 -4.18
C ALA A 87 2.33 -1.24 -3.86
N SER A 88 2.56 -2.21 -4.76
CA SER A 88 3.75 -3.06 -4.70
C SER A 88 5.01 -2.27 -5.06
N ASP A 89 6.17 -2.81 -4.71
CA ASP A 89 7.48 -2.24 -5.01
C ASP A 89 7.74 -2.10 -6.51
N GLY A 90 7.19 -2.98 -7.34
CA GLY A 90 7.21 -2.82 -8.80
C GLY A 90 6.60 -1.50 -9.29
N VAL A 91 5.61 -0.94 -8.58
CA VAL A 91 5.02 0.37 -8.92
C VAL A 91 6.01 1.50 -8.66
N VAL A 92 6.70 1.46 -7.52
CA VAL A 92 7.58 2.55 -7.07
C VAL A 92 9.05 2.34 -7.42
N SER A 93 9.38 1.29 -8.18
CA SER A 93 10.75 0.97 -8.61
C SER A 93 11.45 2.12 -9.36
N ALA A 94 10.69 2.93 -10.10
CA ALA A 94 11.18 4.15 -10.77
C ALA A 94 11.10 5.42 -9.88
N GLY A 95 10.95 5.25 -8.57
CA GLY A 95 10.78 6.32 -7.59
C GLY A 95 9.30 6.56 -7.26
N VAL A 96 9.02 7.03 -6.04
CA VAL A 96 7.66 7.28 -5.56
C VAL A 96 7.06 8.61 -6.05
N GLY A 97 7.90 9.59 -6.36
CA GLY A 97 7.47 10.97 -6.67
C GLY A 97 6.44 11.06 -7.80
N TRP A 98 6.59 10.29 -8.86
CA TRP A 98 5.64 10.30 -9.96
C TRP A 98 4.26 9.72 -9.56
N VAL A 99 4.23 8.78 -8.60
CA VAL A 99 2.96 8.23 -8.07
C VAL A 99 2.26 9.30 -7.22
N GLU A 100 3.03 10.06 -6.43
CA GLU A 100 2.51 11.18 -5.64
C GLU A 100 1.91 12.27 -6.53
N GLU A 101 2.59 12.61 -7.63
CA GLU A 101 2.09 13.56 -8.63
C GLU A 101 0.80 13.02 -9.28
N ALA A 102 0.80 11.79 -9.75
CA ALA A 102 -0.37 11.17 -10.35
C ALA A 102 -1.57 11.14 -9.39
N LEU A 103 -1.33 10.80 -8.11
CA LEU A 103 -2.38 10.78 -7.10
C LEU A 103 -2.88 12.20 -6.75
N ARG A 104 -1.99 13.19 -6.70
CA ARG A 104 -2.33 14.59 -6.41
C ARG A 104 -3.18 15.20 -7.50
N ASP A 105 -2.79 14.99 -8.76
CA ASP A 105 -3.34 15.68 -9.92
C ASP A 105 -4.55 14.96 -10.51
N PHE A 106 -4.88 13.76 -10.02
CA PHE A 106 -6.02 13.00 -10.51
C PHE A 106 -7.34 13.67 -10.15
N ASP A 107 -8.15 13.92 -11.19
CA ASP A 107 -9.48 14.50 -11.06
C ASP A 107 -10.54 13.40 -10.88
N LEU A 108 -11.01 13.25 -9.63
CA LEU A 108 -12.04 12.27 -9.28
C LEU A 108 -13.43 12.59 -9.87
N GLU A 109 -13.68 13.82 -10.32
CA GLU A 109 -14.94 14.19 -10.97
C GLU A 109 -14.98 13.68 -12.42
N GLN A 110 -13.81 13.53 -13.04
CA GLN A 110 -13.68 13.02 -14.41
C GLN A 110 -13.44 11.53 -14.48
N GLY A 111 -12.83 10.93 -13.43
CA GLY A 111 -12.53 9.50 -13.36
C GLY A 111 -12.70 8.94 -11.96
N GLY A 112 -13.10 7.66 -11.88
CA GLY A 112 -13.23 6.94 -10.60
C GLY A 112 -11.90 6.42 -10.08
N VAL A 113 -11.88 5.93 -8.83
CA VAL A 113 -10.67 5.34 -8.22
C VAL A 113 -10.15 4.11 -8.98
N GLN A 114 -11.01 3.41 -9.71
CA GLN A 114 -10.59 2.30 -10.57
C GLN A 114 -9.70 2.82 -11.70
N GLU A 115 -10.10 3.91 -12.36
CA GLU A 115 -9.33 4.51 -13.44
C GLU A 115 -7.99 5.08 -12.94
N LEU A 116 -7.98 5.65 -11.73
CA LEU A 116 -6.73 6.04 -11.05
C LEU A 116 -5.78 4.85 -10.89
N ALA A 117 -6.27 3.73 -10.35
CA ALA A 117 -5.46 2.53 -10.13
C ALA A 117 -4.91 1.96 -11.45
N GLU A 118 -5.74 1.89 -12.49
CA GLU A 118 -5.37 1.42 -13.82
C GLU A 118 -4.33 2.34 -14.49
N SER A 119 -4.50 3.65 -14.38
CA SER A 119 -3.55 4.63 -14.94
C SER A 119 -2.17 4.53 -14.29
N ILE A 120 -2.13 4.39 -12.96
CA ILE A 120 -0.88 4.20 -12.22
C ILE A 120 -0.23 2.87 -12.59
N ALA A 121 -0.99 1.76 -12.65
CA ALA A 121 -0.46 0.46 -13.04
C ALA A 121 0.09 0.46 -14.47
N TYR A 122 -0.61 1.10 -15.40
CA TYR A 122 -0.15 1.26 -16.77
C TYR A 122 1.14 2.08 -16.84
N ALA A 123 1.20 3.22 -16.16
CA ALA A 123 2.39 4.08 -16.14
C ALA A 123 3.60 3.37 -15.51
N ALA A 124 3.39 2.60 -14.41
CA ALA A 124 4.42 1.78 -13.79
C ALA A 124 5.01 0.77 -14.80
N ARG A 125 4.15 0.06 -15.54
CA ARG A 125 4.59 -0.89 -16.57
C ARG A 125 5.38 -0.24 -17.69
N GLN A 126 5.01 0.99 -18.11
CA GLN A 126 5.80 1.72 -19.11
C GLN A 126 7.17 2.11 -18.58
N LYS A 127 7.28 2.47 -17.30
CA LYS A 127 8.54 2.84 -16.65
C LYS A 127 9.49 1.65 -16.42
N GLN A 128 8.95 0.44 -16.31
CA GLN A 128 9.78 -0.78 -16.19
C GLN A 128 10.36 -1.24 -17.53
N LYS A 129 9.90 -0.75 -18.67
CA LYS A 129 10.41 -1.16 -19.99
C LYS A 129 11.91 -0.95 -20.09
N GLY A 130 12.63 -2.03 -20.42
CA GLY A 130 14.10 -2.02 -20.54
C GLY A 130 14.84 -2.19 -19.21
N GLN A 131 14.12 -2.43 -18.11
CA GLN A 131 14.65 -2.80 -16.80
C GLN A 131 14.21 -4.21 -16.42
N ARG A 132 14.63 -4.70 -15.24
CA ARG A 132 14.08 -5.93 -14.67
C ARG A 132 12.61 -5.69 -14.35
N GLU A 133 11.73 -6.43 -15.01
CA GLU A 133 10.29 -6.38 -14.75
C GLU A 133 9.98 -6.98 -13.38
N ASP A 134 9.08 -6.34 -12.66
CA ASP A 134 8.57 -6.78 -11.37
C ASP A 134 7.03 -6.72 -11.37
N ASP A 135 6.40 -7.45 -10.47
CA ASP A 135 4.95 -7.52 -10.37
C ASP A 135 4.36 -6.16 -9.94
N ILE A 136 3.32 -5.75 -10.65
CA ILE A 136 2.65 -4.48 -10.43
C ILE A 136 1.26 -4.73 -9.85
N THR A 137 1.06 -4.28 -8.62
CA THR A 137 -0.25 -4.27 -7.95
C THR A 137 -0.53 -2.88 -7.42
N VAL A 138 -1.71 -2.36 -7.73
CA VAL A 138 -2.22 -1.07 -7.24
C VAL A 138 -3.61 -1.27 -6.67
N ILE A 139 -3.83 -0.81 -5.46
CA ILE A 139 -5.14 -0.76 -4.82
C ILE A 139 -5.42 0.71 -4.48
N ALA A 140 -6.47 1.26 -5.05
CA ALA A 140 -6.96 2.59 -4.72
C ALA A 140 -8.33 2.50 -4.05
N LEU A 141 -8.48 3.19 -2.93
CA LEU A 141 -9.70 3.23 -2.14
C LEU A 141 -10.06 4.69 -1.89
N GLN A 142 -11.29 5.06 -2.20
CA GLN A 142 -11.86 6.37 -1.87
C GLN A 142 -12.87 6.25 -0.75
N VAL A 143 -12.76 7.13 0.23
CA VAL A 143 -13.79 7.29 1.26
C VAL A 143 -14.91 8.15 0.73
N GLY A 144 -16.13 7.63 0.78
CA GLY A 144 -17.34 8.33 0.38
C GLY A 144 -18.41 8.25 1.46
N LYS A 145 -19.29 9.24 1.50
CA LYS A 145 -20.47 9.17 2.36
C LYS A 145 -21.41 8.09 1.86
N THR A 146 -21.86 7.22 2.74
CA THR A 146 -23.00 6.36 2.47
C THR A 146 -24.21 7.27 2.17
N LYS A 147 -24.80 7.11 1.00
CA LYS A 147 -26.08 7.78 0.65
C LYS A 147 -27.22 7.19 1.44
#